data_99931725108f077ee77033412a92b563
#
_entry.id   99931725108f077ee77033412a92b563
#
_cell.length_a   1.000
_cell.length_b   1.000
_cell.length_c   1.000
_cell.angle_alpha   90.00
_cell.angle_beta   90.00
_cell.angle_gamma   90.00
#
_symmetry.space_group_name_H-M   'P 1'
#
loop_
_entity.id
_entity.type
_entity.pdbx_description
1 polymer ?
#
loop_
_entity_poly.entity_id
_entity_poly.type
_entity_poly.pdbx_seq_one_letter_code
_entity_poly.pdbx_strand_id
1 'polypeptide(L)'
;MGLLHEYAADVVWTGAGATGTTGYAAYSRDHEVRVAGKPTVLASADPAFRGDPARHNPEELLVAALAECHMLWFLHFAATSGVAVVGYTDRAGGTMRVEAAGHGQFTQVVLRPQVTVRPGGSAATDGAALDAQLADLHRRAHEHCFIARSVTFPVLTEPAPAVLETAGAGSAG
;
A
#
# COMPACT_ATOMS: atom_id res chain seq x y z
N MET A 1 10.12 -20.87 -18.16
CA MET A 1 8.85 -21.32 -17.56
C MET A 1 8.58 -20.44 -16.35
N GLY A 2 7.45 -19.71 -16.30
CA GLY A 2 7.10 -18.86 -15.15
C GLY A 2 6.71 -19.72 -13.95
N LEU A 3 7.02 -19.25 -12.73
CA LEU A 3 6.53 -19.84 -11.49
C LEU A 3 5.09 -19.36 -11.25
N LEU A 4 4.22 -20.28 -10.81
CA LEU A 4 2.87 -19.95 -10.35
C LEU A 4 2.88 -19.82 -8.83
N HIS A 5 2.27 -18.76 -8.32
CA HIS A 5 2.06 -18.54 -6.90
C HIS A 5 0.55 -18.44 -6.66
N GLU A 6 0.06 -19.12 -5.62
CA GLU A 6 -1.35 -19.13 -5.24
C GLU A 6 -1.52 -18.44 -3.89
N TYR A 7 -2.58 -17.67 -3.75
CA TYR A 7 -2.93 -16.95 -2.55
C TYR A 7 -4.38 -17.25 -2.20
N ALA A 8 -4.69 -17.40 -0.90
CA ALA A 8 -6.04 -17.65 -0.41
C ALA A 8 -6.32 -16.77 0.81
N ALA A 9 -7.54 -16.28 0.91
CA ALA A 9 -8.06 -15.60 2.08
C ALA A 9 -9.53 -15.96 2.25
N ASP A 10 -9.96 -16.15 3.50
CA ASP A 10 -11.37 -16.31 3.85
C ASP A 10 -11.95 -14.96 4.26
N VAL A 11 -13.10 -14.60 3.71
CA VAL A 11 -13.87 -13.42 4.15
C VAL A 11 -15.11 -13.91 4.86
N VAL A 12 -15.23 -13.56 6.14
CA VAL A 12 -16.32 -14.03 7.00
C VAL A 12 -17.13 -12.85 7.50
N TRP A 13 -18.38 -12.71 7.03
CA TRP A 13 -19.28 -11.67 7.51
C TRP A 13 -19.76 -11.97 8.93
N THR A 14 -19.61 -10.99 9.82
CA THR A 14 -19.95 -11.09 11.24
C THR A 14 -21.08 -10.16 11.64
N GLY A 15 -21.61 -9.38 10.71
CA GLY A 15 -22.57 -8.30 10.94
C GLY A 15 -24.04 -8.69 10.82
N ALA A 16 -24.41 -9.97 10.81
CA ALA A 16 -25.78 -10.42 10.59
C ALA A 16 -26.79 -9.95 11.65
N GLY A 17 -26.33 -9.74 12.89
CA GLY A 17 -27.24 -9.45 14.01
C GLY A 17 -28.34 -10.50 14.15
N ALA A 18 -29.52 -10.09 14.62
CA ALA A 18 -30.65 -10.99 14.81
C ALA A 18 -31.48 -11.23 13.52
N THR A 19 -31.43 -10.32 12.56
CA THR A 19 -32.34 -10.31 11.40
C THR A 19 -31.65 -10.43 10.05
N GLY A 20 -30.33 -10.38 10.00
CA GLY A 20 -29.58 -10.42 8.74
C GLY A 20 -29.93 -9.25 7.81
N THR A 21 -29.95 -9.50 6.52
CA THR A 21 -30.16 -8.47 5.48
C THR A 21 -31.62 -8.15 5.19
N THR A 22 -32.50 -8.20 6.21
CA THR A 22 -33.94 -7.89 6.05
C THR A 22 -34.23 -6.44 5.69
N GLY A 23 -33.26 -5.55 5.86
CA GLY A 23 -33.30 -4.16 5.43
C GLY A 23 -31.89 -3.57 5.38
N TYR A 24 -31.69 -2.50 4.60
CA TYR A 24 -30.37 -1.88 4.41
C TYR A 24 -29.73 -1.42 5.73
N ALA A 25 -30.55 -1.06 6.73
CA ALA A 25 -30.10 -0.63 8.05
C ALA A 25 -30.09 -1.76 9.11
N ALA A 26 -30.54 -2.96 8.77
CA ALA A 26 -30.76 -4.04 9.73
C ALA A 26 -29.49 -4.82 10.10
N TYR A 27 -28.40 -4.64 9.35
CA TYR A 27 -27.17 -5.39 9.51
C TYR A 27 -25.94 -4.49 9.49
N SER A 28 -24.86 -4.93 10.13
CA SER A 28 -23.53 -4.32 10.05
C SER A 28 -22.76 -4.88 8.83
N ARG A 29 -21.82 -4.09 8.32
CA ARG A 29 -20.89 -4.47 7.24
C ARG A 29 -19.64 -5.13 7.78
N ASP A 30 -19.59 -5.38 9.06
CA ASP A 30 -18.44 -5.94 9.74
C ASP A 30 -18.15 -7.36 9.25
N HIS A 31 -16.90 -7.57 8.96
CA HIS A 31 -16.40 -8.86 8.53
C HIS A 31 -14.95 -9.05 8.96
N GLU A 32 -14.48 -10.23 8.80
CA GLU A 32 -13.09 -10.61 9.08
C GLU A 32 -12.43 -11.12 7.81
N VAL A 33 -11.19 -10.69 7.58
CA VAL A 33 -10.33 -11.29 6.55
C VAL A 33 -9.30 -12.16 7.25
N ARG A 34 -9.31 -13.44 6.94
CA ARG A 34 -8.49 -14.45 7.57
C ARG A 34 -7.56 -15.09 6.55
N VAL A 35 -6.27 -15.15 6.88
CA VAL A 35 -5.27 -15.91 6.13
C VAL A 35 -4.65 -16.91 7.09
N ALA A 36 -4.52 -18.17 6.67
CA ALA A 36 -4.01 -19.23 7.53
C ALA A 36 -2.64 -18.86 8.13
N GLY A 37 -2.53 -18.99 9.45
CA GLY A 37 -1.31 -18.68 10.20
C GLY A 37 -1.00 -17.19 10.40
N LYS A 38 -1.92 -16.28 10.07
CA LYS A 38 -1.75 -14.82 10.25
C LYS A 38 -2.83 -14.24 11.16
N PRO A 39 -2.56 -13.08 11.80
CA PRO A 39 -3.59 -12.34 12.53
C PRO A 39 -4.76 -11.98 11.63
N THR A 40 -5.97 -12.07 12.20
CA THR A 40 -7.20 -11.66 11.51
C THR A 40 -7.23 -10.14 11.30
N VAL A 41 -7.60 -9.70 10.11
CA VAL A 41 -7.88 -8.30 9.83
C VAL A 41 -9.38 -8.04 10.04
N LEU A 42 -9.71 -7.12 10.95
CA LEU A 42 -11.07 -6.67 11.18
C LEU A 42 -11.41 -5.61 10.12
N ALA A 43 -12.46 -5.85 9.36
CA ALA A 43 -12.84 -5.01 8.24
C ALA A 43 -14.35 -4.68 8.25
N SER A 44 -14.71 -3.63 7.54
CA SER A 44 -16.08 -3.19 7.30
C SER A 44 -16.16 -2.52 5.92
N ALA A 45 -17.25 -1.84 5.61
CA ALA A 45 -17.33 -0.99 4.43
C ALA A 45 -16.82 0.43 4.76
N ASP A 46 -16.67 1.27 3.74
CA ASP A 46 -16.49 2.72 3.92
C ASP A 46 -17.69 3.31 4.71
N PRO A 47 -17.46 4.30 5.60
CA PRO A 47 -18.52 4.95 6.35
C PRO A 47 -19.65 5.54 5.48
N ALA A 48 -19.34 5.99 4.25
CA ALA A 48 -20.35 6.44 3.29
C ALA A 48 -21.34 5.33 2.91
N PHE A 49 -20.93 4.06 3.04
CA PHE A 49 -21.75 2.87 2.82
C PHE A 49 -22.19 2.18 4.12
N ARG A 50 -22.21 2.94 5.23
CA ARG A 50 -22.59 2.50 6.59
C ARG A 50 -21.60 1.50 7.22
N GLY A 51 -20.32 1.59 6.87
CA GLY A 51 -19.26 0.84 7.52
C GLY A 51 -18.85 1.42 8.87
N ASP A 52 -18.09 0.66 9.62
CA ASP A 52 -17.48 1.07 10.88
C ASP A 52 -16.15 1.78 10.60
N PRO A 53 -16.01 3.09 10.93
CA PRO A 53 -14.78 3.84 10.69
C PRO A 53 -13.57 3.37 11.52
N ALA A 54 -13.77 2.50 12.51
CA ALA A 54 -12.69 1.91 13.29
C ALA A 54 -12.10 0.64 12.65
N ARG A 55 -12.65 0.20 11.52
CA ARG A 55 -12.21 -1.00 10.78
C ARG A 55 -11.71 -0.63 9.39
N HIS A 56 -10.81 -1.44 8.88
CA HIS A 56 -10.35 -1.29 7.49
C HIS A 56 -11.48 -1.55 6.50
N ASN A 57 -11.46 -0.82 5.37
CA ASN A 57 -12.34 -1.11 4.25
C ASN A 57 -11.55 -1.68 3.06
N PRO A 58 -12.21 -2.31 2.08
CA PRO A 58 -11.52 -2.90 0.92
C PRO A 58 -10.73 -1.89 0.09
N GLU A 59 -11.19 -0.65 0.03
CA GLU A 59 -10.56 0.43 -0.72
C GLU A 59 -9.22 0.82 -0.09
N GLU A 60 -9.16 0.96 1.24
CA GLU A 60 -7.91 1.20 1.99
C GLU A 60 -6.94 0.03 1.84
N LEU A 61 -7.43 -1.20 1.92
CA LEU A 61 -6.60 -2.40 1.75
C LEU A 61 -6.01 -2.49 0.33
N LEU A 62 -6.76 -2.08 -0.70
CA LEU A 62 -6.23 -2.03 -2.07
C LEU A 62 -5.12 -0.98 -2.21
N VAL A 63 -5.31 0.22 -1.64
CA VAL A 63 -4.28 1.27 -1.64
C VAL A 63 -3.04 0.81 -0.88
N ALA A 64 -3.23 0.19 0.29
CA ALA A 64 -2.14 -0.37 1.08
C ALA A 64 -1.38 -1.46 0.30
N ALA A 65 -2.06 -2.39 -0.35
CA ALA A 65 -1.44 -3.45 -1.14
C ALA A 65 -0.58 -2.90 -2.29
N LEU A 66 -1.02 -1.82 -2.95
CA LEU A 66 -0.24 -1.13 -3.99
C LEU A 66 1.03 -0.49 -3.42
N ALA A 67 0.91 0.20 -2.28
CA ALA A 67 2.03 0.85 -1.61
C ALA A 67 3.06 -0.19 -1.09
N GLU A 68 2.60 -1.26 -0.45
CA GLU A 68 3.45 -2.36 0.05
C GLU A 68 4.21 -3.05 -1.08
N CYS A 69 3.55 -3.38 -2.18
CA CYS A 69 4.18 -4.04 -3.32
C CYS A 69 5.26 -3.15 -3.94
N HIS A 70 4.98 -1.85 -4.11
CA HIS A 70 5.96 -0.89 -4.60
C HIS A 70 7.15 -0.76 -3.66
N MET A 71 6.92 -0.60 -2.35
CA MET A 71 7.97 -0.54 -1.33
C MET A 71 8.89 -1.75 -1.37
N LEU A 72 8.33 -2.96 -1.41
CA LEU A 72 9.12 -4.20 -1.40
C LEU A 72 10.02 -4.32 -2.63
N TRP A 73 9.53 -3.94 -3.82
CA TRP A 73 10.35 -3.90 -5.02
C TRP A 73 11.41 -2.80 -4.98
N PHE A 74 11.06 -1.62 -4.45
CA PHE A 74 12.01 -0.53 -4.25
C PHE A 74 13.17 -0.97 -3.34
N LEU A 75 12.86 -1.55 -2.17
CA LEU A 75 13.87 -2.04 -1.23
C LEU A 75 14.75 -3.13 -1.84
N HIS A 76 14.18 -4.04 -2.63
CA HIS A 76 14.95 -5.03 -3.39
C HIS A 76 15.96 -4.37 -4.34
N PHE A 77 15.51 -3.41 -5.14
CA PHE A 77 16.41 -2.72 -6.09
C PHE A 77 17.42 -1.83 -5.39
N ALA A 78 17.07 -1.16 -4.30
CA ALA A 78 18.01 -0.41 -3.49
C ALA A 78 19.14 -1.32 -2.98
N ALA A 79 18.78 -2.45 -2.36
CA ALA A 79 19.76 -3.40 -1.83
C ALA A 79 20.68 -3.96 -2.93
N THR A 80 20.13 -4.36 -4.08
CA THR A 80 20.92 -4.90 -5.19
C THR A 80 21.77 -3.83 -5.92
N SER A 81 21.46 -2.55 -5.73
CA SER A 81 22.23 -1.42 -6.26
C SER A 81 23.23 -0.85 -5.24
N GLY A 82 23.34 -1.45 -4.05
CA GLY A 82 24.26 -1.00 -3.01
C GLY A 82 23.87 0.30 -2.30
N VAL A 83 22.58 0.66 -2.35
CA VAL A 83 21.98 1.81 -1.64
C VAL A 83 21.38 1.33 -0.32
N ALA A 84 21.91 1.80 0.80
CA ALA A 84 21.46 1.42 2.13
C ALA A 84 20.27 2.29 2.57
N VAL A 85 19.05 1.79 2.38
CA VAL A 85 17.81 2.41 2.87
C VAL A 85 17.63 2.06 4.34
N VAL A 86 17.43 3.06 5.20
CA VAL A 86 17.23 2.93 6.64
C VAL A 86 15.85 3.41 7.11
N GLY A 87 15.08 4.03 6.22
CA GLY A 87 13.71 4.45 6.47
C GLY A 87 12.92 4.53 5.18
N TYR A 88 11.67 4.12 5.24
CA TYR A 88 10.70 4.23 4.15
C TYR A 88 9.32 4.47 4.74
N THR A 89 8.67 5.51 4.27
CA THR A 89 7.25 5.78 4.56
C THR A 89 6.54 6.11 3.27
N ASP A 90 5.26 5.74 3.15
CA ASP A 90 4.45 6.11 2.00
C ASP A 90 3.11 6.66 2.47
N ARG A 91 2.76 7.84 2.00
CA ARG A 91 1.45 8.46 2.22
C ARG A 91 0.59 8.28 0.98
N ALA A 92 0.34 7.01 0.64
CA ALA A 92 -0.45 6.64 -0.51
C ALA A 92 -1.90 7.12 -0.36
N GLY A 93 -2.52 7.47 -1.48
CA GLY A 93 -3.92 7.86 -1.53
C GLY A 93 -4.57 7.41 -2.82
N GLY A 94 -5.82 6.96 -2.73
CA GLY A 94 -6.63 6.55 -3.88
C GLY A 94 -7.82 7.48 -4.07
N THR A 95 -8.22 7.68 -5.31
CA THR A 95 -9.45 8.39 -5.67
C THR A 95 -10.39 7.43 -6.37
N MET A 96 -11.58 7.24 -5.81
CA MET A 96 -12.65 6.45 -6.39
C MET A 96 -13.80 7.36 -6.80
N ARG A 97 -14.38 7.12 -7.99
CA ARG A 97 -15.61 7.76 -8.42
C ARG A 97 -16.75 6.77 -8.26
N VAL A 98 -17.79 7.19 -7.55
CA VAL A 98 -19.06 6.47 -7.44
C VAL A 98 -20.07 7.15 -8.38
N GLU A 99 -20.74 6.37 -9.21
CA GLU A 99 -21.73 6.85 -10.16
C GLU A 99 -23.12 6.85 -9.53
N ALA A 100 -24.05 7.60 -10.11
CA ALA A 100 -25.42 7.73 -9.60
C ALA A 100 -26.17 6.38 -9.49
N ALA A 101 -25.80 5.41 -10.31
CA ALA A 101 -26.35 4.05 -10.27
C ALA A 101 -25.77 3.16 -9.14
N GLY A 102 -24.81 3.67 -8.36
CA GLY A 102 -24.22 2.97 -7.20
C GLY A 102 -23.02 2.09 -7.54
N HIS A 103 -22.61 1.98 -8.79
CA HIS A 103 -21.33 1.37 -9.15
C HIS A 103 -20.23 2.42 -9.24
N GLY A 104 -18.98 1.98 -9.18
CA GLY A 104 -17.85 2.91 -9.24
C GLY A 104 -16.53 2.17 -9.45
N GLN A 105 -15.46 2.96 -9.57
CA GLN A 105 -14.11 2.43 -9.72
C GLN A 105 -13.08 3.45 -9.28
N PHE A 106 -11.89 2.97 -8.93
CA PHE A 106 -10.75 3.86 -8.76
C PHE A 106 -10.43 4.58 -10.07
N THR A 107 -10.18 5.88 -9.96
CA THR A 107 -9.70 6.69 -11.07
C THR A 107 -8.19 6.79 -11.08
N GLN A 108 -7.56 6.71 -9.90
CA GLN A 108 -6.10 6.65 -9.73
C GLN A 108 -5.74 6.27 -8.29
N VAL A 109 -4.52 5.78 -8.11
CA VAL A 109 -3.81 5.73 -6.82
C VAL A 109 -2.49 6.46 -6.97
N VAL A 110 -2.13 7.27 -5.97
CA VAL A 110 -0.87 8.02 -5.93
C VAL A 110 -0.08 7.57 -4.72
N LEU A 111 1.09 7.02 -4.95
CA LEU A 111 2.09 6.66 -3.95
C LEU A 111 2.97 7.88 -3.67
N ARG A 112 3.24 8.20 -2.40
CA ARG A 112 4.07 9.33 -1.98
C ARG A 112 5.16 8.88 -1.02
N PRO A 113 6.10 8.07 -1.53
CA PRO A 113 7.17 7.53 -0.71
C PRO A 113 8.15 8.62 -0.28
N GLN A 114 8.63 8.51 0.95
CA GLN A 114 9.78 9.23 1.48
C GLN A 114 10.81 8.22 1.96
N VAL A 115 12.05 8.37 1.48
CA VAL A 115 13.14 7.43 1.71
C VAL A 115 14.25 8.09 2.50
N THR A 116 14.72 7.41 3.54
CA THR A 116 15.93 7.79 4.28
C THR A 116 17.05 6.83 3.91
N VAL A 117 18.19 7.39 3.46
CA VAL A 117 19.36 6.66 2.99
C VAL A 117 20.51 6.89 3.92
N ARG A 118 21.22 5.83 4.30
CA ARG A 118 22.50 5.91 4.99
C ARG A 118 23.60 6.31 4.01
N PRO A 119 24.41 7.34 4.32
CA PRO A 119 25.56 7.72 3.48
C PRO A 119 26.56 6.56 3.32
N GLY A 120 27.09 6.39 2.13
CA GLY A 120 28.08 5.35 1.83
C GLY A 120 27.58 4.33 0.79
N GLY A 121 28.39 3.33 0.53
CA GLY A 121 28.12 2.35 -0.52
C GLY A 121 28.04 3.01 -1.91
N SER A 122 26.99 2.67 -2.65
CA SER A 122 26.70 3.24 -3.98
C SER A 122 25.70 4.40 -3.94
N ALA A 123 25.33 4.90 -2.76
CA ALA A 123 24.44 6.04 -2.64
C ALA A 123 25.14 7.33 -3.07
N ALA A 124 24.49 8.11 -3.93
CA ALA A 124 25.00 9.42 -4.31
C ALA A 124 25.05 10.35 -3.09
N THR A 125 26.07 11.18 -3.01
CA THR A 125 26.31 12.09 -1.87
C THR A 125 25.75 13.49 -2.09
N ASP A 126 25.49 13.85 -3.35
CA ASP A 126 24.80 15.09 -3.72
C ASP A 126 23.28 14.86 -3.74
N GLY A 127 22.50 15.79 -3.17
CA GLY A 127 21.06 15.63 -3.00
C GLY A 127 20.33 15.43 -4.33
N ALA A 128 20.64 16.21 -5.37
CA ALA A 128 20.00 16.08 -6.67
C ALA A 128 20.37 14.75 -7.37
N ALA A 129 21.61 14.31 -7.23
CA ALA A 129 22.05 13.03 -7.77
C ALA A 129 21.41 11.86 -7.01
N LEU A 130 21.24 11.98 -5.69
CA LEU A 130 20.52 10.99 -4.89
C LEU A 130 19.06 10.91 -5.28
N ASP A 131 18.37 12.03 -5.42
CA ASP A 131 16.97 12.07 -5.87
C ASP A 131 16.82 11.42 -7.26
N ALA A 132 17.73 11.68 -8.20
CA ALA A 132 17.72 11.05 -9.51
C ALA A 132 17.98 9.53 -9.42
N GLN A 133 18.89 9.09 -8.55
CA GLN A 133 19.16 7.68 -8.31
C GLN A 133 17.93 6.97 -7.73
N LEU A 134 17.27 7.56 -6.72
CA LEU A 134 16.06 6.99 -6.13
C LEU A 134 14.88 7.02 -7.11
N ALA A 135 14.77 8.03 -7.95
CA ALA A 135 13.74 8.09 -9.00
C ALA A 135 13.87 6.91 -9.98
N ASP A 136 15.10 6.51 -10.37
CA ASP A 136 15.30 5.30 -11.18
C ASP A 136 14.88 4.03 -10.45
N LEU A 137 15.19 3.92 -9.15
CA LEU A 137 14.75 2.79 -8.33
C LEU A 137 13.23 2.72 -8.22
N HIS A 138 12.54 3.86 -8.04
CA HIS A 138 11.07 3.93 -8.02
C HIS A 138 10.46 3.53 -9.37
N ARG A 139 11.03 3.99 -10.49
CA ARG A 139 10.58 3.60 -11.83
C ARG A 139 10.68 2.08 -12.02
N ARG A 140 11.80 1.48 -11.66
CA ARG A 140 12.01 0.02 -11.72
C ARG A 140 11.06 -0.73 -10.82
N ALA A 141 10.83 -0.23 -9.59
CA ALA A 141 9.86 -0.81 -8.65
C ALA A 141 8.45 -0.80 -9.24
N HIS A 142 8.03 0.29 -9.86
CA HIS A 142 6.73 0.39 -10.52
C HIS A 142 6.58 -0.64 -11.65
N GLU A 143 7.59 -0.78 -12.50
CA GLU A 143 7.60 -1.73 -13.63
C GLU A 143 7.47 -3.19 -13.17
N HIS A 144 7.94 -3.51 -11.95
CA HIS A 144 7.94 -4.87 -11.39
C HIS A 144 6.82 -5.11 -10.37
N CYS A 145 6.08 -4.07 -9.97
CA CYS A 145 5.02 -4.19 -8.98
C CYS A 145 3.87 -5.06 -9.50
N PHE A 146 3.71 -6.26 -8.95
CA PHE A 146 2.70 -7.22 -9.36
C PHE A 146 1.28 -6.65 -9.20
N ILE A 147 1.02 -5.95 -8.08
CA ILE A 147 -0.31 -5.40 -7.79
C ILE A 147 -0.63 -4.26 -8.76
N ALA A 148 0.32 -3.33 -9.02
CA ALA A 148 0.10 -2.26 -10.00
C ALA A 148 -0.15 -2.80 -11.41
N ARG A 149 0.51 -3.90 -11.79
CA ARG A 149 0.28 -4.59 -13.08
C ARG A 149 -1.05 -5.33 -13.16
N SER A 150 -1.75 -5.51 -12.04
CA SER A 150 -3.02 -6.25 -11.94
C SER A 150 -4.24 -5.33 -11.89
N VAL A 151 -4.07 -4.01 -11.92
CA VAL A 151 -5.15 -3.02 -11.94
C VAL A 151 -5.16 -2.27 -13.28
N THR A 152 -6.30 -1.66 -13.62
CA THR A 152 -6.50 -0.97 -14.91
C THR A 152 -6.43 0.55 -14.80
N PHE A 153 -6.55 1.09 -13.58
CA PHE A 153 -6.42 2.53 -13.32
C PHE A 153 -4.94 2.92 -13.14
N PRO A 154 -4.58 4.18 -13.36
CA PRO A 154 -3.21 4.67 -13.16
C PRO A 154 -2.76 4.55 -11.69
N VAL A 155 -1.56 4.02 -11.49
CA VAL A 155 -0.82 4.05 -10.22
C VAL A 155 0.37 4.98 -10.42
N LEU A 156 0.32 6.16 -9.82
CA LEU A 156 1.33 7.20 -9.95
C LEU A 156 2.30 7.13 -8.76
N THR A 157 3.54 7.57 -8.96
CA THR A 157 4.53 7.66 -7.89
C THR A 157 5.09 9.09 -7.86
N GLU A 158 4.88 9.77 -6.74
CA GLU A 158 5.29 11.16 -6.45
C GLU A 158 6.22 11.14 -5.22
N PRO A 159 7.49 10.73 -5.36
CA PRO A 159 8.39 10.63 -4.22
C PRO A 159 8.73 12.00 -3.65
N ALA A 160 8.77 12.09 -2.32
CA ALA A 160 9.33 13.25 -1.64
C ALA A 160 10.88 13.25 -1.80
N PRO A 161 11.55 14.40 -1.65
CA PRO A 161 13.00 14.47 -1.66
C PRO A 161 13.62 13.49 -0.66
N ALA A 162 14.73 12.87 -1.07
CA ALA A 162 15.47 11.93 -0.25
C ALA A 162 15.99 12.57 1.06
N VAL A 163 16.01 11.81 2.13
CA VAL A 163 16.62 12.21 3.39
C VAL A 163 17.90 11.40 3.59
N LEU A 164 19.01 12.09 3.84
CA LEU A 164 20.23 11.42 4.30
C LEU A 164 20.18 11.22 5.82
N GLU A 165 20.49 10.01 6.27
CA GLU A 165 20.65 9.72 7.70
C GLU A 165 21.73 10.63 8.28
N THR A 166 21.38 11.39 9.33
CA THR A 166 22.34 12.21 10.04
C THR A 166 23.12 11.35 11.04
N ALA A 167 24.46 11.50 11.06
CA ALA A 167 25.30 10.85 12.07
C ALA A 167 24.88 11.36 13.48
N GLY A 168 24.07 10.59 14.21
CA GLY A 168 23.63 10.98 15.55
C GLY A 168 22.32 10.38 16.05
N ALA A 169 21.52 9.73 15.19
CA ALA A 169 20.31 9.02 15.62
C ALA A 169 20.59 7.54 15.96
N GLY A 170 21.69 7.29 16.67
CA GLY A 170 22.04 5.99 17.22
C GLY A 170 21.34 5.77 18.56
N SER A 171 20.35 4.88 18.56
CA SER A 171 19.82 4.06 19.67
C SER A 171 19.92 4.66 21.08
N ALA A 172 18.83 5.17 21.59
CA ALA A 172 18.52 4.99 23.01
C ALA A 172 17.63 3.74 23.12
N GLY A 173 18.21 2.73 23.77
CA GLY A 173 17.77 1.51 24.35
C GLY A 173 16.45 0.83 24.05
#